data_7224f0cf3e8b7876fd8da58f63c47560
#
_entry.id   7224f0cf3e8b7876fd8da58f63c47560
#
_cell.length_a   1.000
_cell.length_b   1.000
_cell.length_c   1.000
_cell.angle_alpha   90.00
_cell.angle_beta   90.00
_cell.angle_gamma   90.00
#
_symmetry.space_group_name_H-M   'P 1'
#
loop_
_entity.id
_entity.type
_entity.pdbx_description
1 polymer ?
#
loop_
_entity_poly.entity_id
_entity_poly.type
_entity_poly.pdbx_seq_one_letter_code
_entity_poly.pdbx_strand_id
1 'polypeptide(L)'
;MSFQTAQNYPAEALRTILLVEDFDDTRLMMKMWLTKNGYRVVEAETGEEAISIAQRELPDLIIMDVMMPGMNGLDATQPIREYQALRRTPIVAVSAYGAHEYRSLAIDAGCNEYVSTPFDPSALAELIQSLISKRESSGINAPPDLEN
;
A
#
# COMPACT_ATOMS: atom_id res chain seq x y z
N MET A 1 -25.74 10.24 2.94
CA MET A 1 -24.50 10.90 3.27
C MET A 1 -23.40 9.92 3.38
N SER A 2 -22.39 10.12 2.56
CA SER A 2 -21.34 9.14 2.42
C SER A 2 -20.54 8.91 3.70
N PHE A 3 -20.37 9.94 4.52
CA PHE A 3 -19.60 9.78 5.74
C PHE A 3 -20.29 8.87 6.74
N GLN A 4 -21.60 8.77 6.68
CA GLN A 4 -22.34 7.89 7.58
C GLN A 4 -22.10 6.42 7.26
N THR A 5 -21.86 6.12 5.99
CA THR A 5 -21.57 4.77 5.58
C THR A 5 -20.31 4.26 6.26
N ALA A 6 -19.26 5.08 6.25
CA ALA A 6 -18.00 4.70 6.88
C ALA A 6 -18.17 4.52 8.39
N GLN A 7 -19.01 5.32 9.00
CA GLN A 7 -19.24 5.24 10.45
C GLN A 7 -19.97 3.99 10.87
N ASN A 8 -20.71 3.37 9.96
CA ASN A 8 -21.49 2.19 10.27
C ASN A 8 -20.71 0.89 10.20
N TYR A 9 -19.47 0.92 9.73
CA TYR A 9 -18.66 -0.29 9.64
C TYR A 9 -17.86 -0.49 10.91
N PRO A 10 -17.80 -1.73 11.43
CA PRO A 10 -16.90 -2.03 12.54
C PRO A 10 -15.45 -1.78 12.10
N ALA A 11 -14.60 -1.40 13.06
CA ALA A 11 -13.21 -1.11 12.74
C ALA A 11 -12.53 -2.28 12.05
N GLU A 12 -12.82 -3.50 12.49
CA GLU A 12 -12.19 -4.69 11.91
C GLU A 12 -12.69 -5.00 10.51
N ALA A 13 -13.79 -4.39 10.07
CA ALA A 13 -14.30 -4.58 8.71
C ALA A 13 -13.66 -3.64 7.71
N LEU A 14 -12.93 -2.63 8.17
CA LEU A 14 -12.26 -1.69 7.28
C LEU A 14 -10.99 -2.32 6.74
N ARG A 15 -10.70 -2.04 5.48
CA ARG A 15 -9.43 -2.45 4.89
C ARG A 15 -8.32 -1.59 5.45
N THR A 16 -7.18 -2.19 5.71
CA THR A 16 -6.03 -1.51 6.30
C THR A 16 -5.00 -1.22 5.23
N ILE A 17 -4.56 0.02 5.17
CA ILE A 17 -3.48 0.43 4.28
C ILE A 17 -2.29 0.86 5.12
N LEU A 18 -1.12 0.30 4.79
CA LEU A 18 0.14 0.78 5.36
C LEU A 18 0.66 1.88 4.47
N LEU A 19 0.85 3.05 5.04
CA LEU A 19 1.35 4.22 4.33
C LEU A 19 2.78 4.50 4.77
N VAL A 20 3.72 4.37 3.84
CA VAL A 20 5.13 4.54 4.11
C VAL A 20 5.60 5.84 3.45
N GLU A 21 5.91 6.82 4.27
CA GLU A 21 6.27 8.16 3.80
C GLU A 21 7.05 8.87 4.91
N ASP A 22 8.23 9.38 4.60
CA ASP A 22 9.07 10.03 5.61
C ASP A 22 8.73 11.50 5.85
N PHE A 23 8.09 12.15 4.89
CA PHE A 23 7.76 13.57 5.00
C PHE A 23 6.44 13.73 5.74
N ASP A 24 6.47 14.37 6.90
CA ASP A 24 5.33 14.43 7.81
C ASP A 24 4.08 15.04 7.18
N ASP A 25 4.24 16.14 6.45
CA ASP A 25 3.09 16.83 5.86
C ASP A 25 2.42 15.97 4.78
N THR A 26 3.22 15.34 3.95
CA THR A 26 2.70 14.47 2.90
C THR A 26 2.01 13.26 3.52
N ARG A 27 2.64 12.68 4.54
CA ARG A 27 2.06 11.51 5.22
C ARG A 27 0.73 11.86 5.86
N LEU A 28 0.65 13.01 6.52
CA LEU A 28 -0.61 13.44 7.14
C LEU A 28 -1.70 13.65 6.11
N MET A 29 -1.37 14.33 5.01
CA MET A 29 -2.32 14.59 3.94
C MET A 29 -2.87 13.30 3.34
N MET A 30 -1.99 12.36 3.05
CA MET A 30 -2.37 11.08 2.49
C MET A 30 -3.21 10.28 3.48
N LYS A 31 -2.81 10.29 4.75
CA LYS A 31 -3.56 9.58 5.78
C LYS A 31 -4.99 10.11 5.88
N MET A 32 -5.14 11.44 5.88
CA MET A 32 -6.47 12.04 5.95
C MET A 32 -7.31 11.66 4.74
N TRP A 33 -6.71 11.68 3.57
CA TRP A 33 -7.41 11.33 2.34
C TRP A 33 -7.85 9.86 2.34
N LEU A 34 -6.95 8.97 2.73
CA LEU A 34 -7.26 7.55 2.79
C LEU A 34 -8.34 7.24 3.85
N THR A 35 -8.24 7.88 5.00
CA THR A 35 -9.24 7.71 6.05
C THR A 35 -10.61 8.15 5.56
N LYS A 36 -10.64 9.26 4.83
CA LYS A 36 -11.88 9.78 4.27
C LYS A 36 -12.48 8.82 3.25
N ASN A 37 -11.65 8.05 2.60
CA ASN A 37 -12.09 7.04 1.63
C ASN A 37 -12.45 5.72 2.28
N GLY A 38 -12.45 5.64 3.60
CA GLY A 38 -12.97 4.48 4.31
C GLY A 38 -11.91 3.46 4.72
N TYR A 39 -10.64 3.82 4.69
CA TYR A 39 -9.58 2.89 5.05
C TYR A 39 -9.06 3.15 6.45
N ARG A 40 -8.63 2.09 7.10
CA ARG A 40 -7.83 2.18 8.31
C ARG A 40 -6.38 2.35 7.88
N VAL A 41 -5.68 3.33 8.45
CA VAL A 41 -4.31 3.65 8.00
C VAL A 41 -3.33 3.39 9.13
N VAL A 42 -2.29 2.62 8.84
CA VAL A 42 -1.14 2.50 9.73
C VAL A 42 0.05 3.15 9.00
N GLU A 43 0.96 3.72 9.75
CA GLU A 43 2.00 4.59 9.19
C GLU A 43 3.39 4.07 9.48
N ALA A 44 4.30 4.28 8.53
CA ALA A 44 5.71 4.05 8.71
C ALA A 44 6.48 5.20 8.10
N GLU A 45 7.61 5.57 8.71
CA GLU A 45 8.42 6.69 8.24
C GLU A 45 9.69 6.25 7.57
N THR A 46 10.05 4.98 7.68
CA THR A 46 11.26 4.43 7.07
C THR A 46 10.97 3.06 6.46
N GLY A 47 11.89 2.60 5.64
CA GLY A 47 11.78 1.26 5.06
C GLY A 47 11.83 0.17 6.12
N GLU A 48 12.67 0.34 7.13
CA GLU A 48 12.78 -0.61 8.22
C GLU A 48 11.49 -0.71 9.02
N GLU A 49 10.89 0.45 9.32
CA GLU A 49 9.60 0.46 9.99
C GLU A 49 8.52 -0.18 9.14
N ALA A 50 8.59 0.06 7.84
CA ALA A 50 7.60 -0.50 6.92
C ALA A 50 7.61 -2.03 7.00
N ILE A 51 8.79 -2.63 7.02
CA ILE A 51 8.91 -4.08 7.11
C ILE A 51 8.31 -4.59 8.42
N SER A 52 8.68 -3.97 9.54
CA SER A 52 8.18 -4.38 10.86
C SER A 52 6.67 -4.24 10.96
N ILE A 53 6.16 -3.10 10.54
CA ILE A 53 4.74 -2.82 10.66
C ILE A 53 3.93 -3.71 9.71
N ALA A 54 4.44 -3.94 8.50
CA ALA A 54 3.76 -4.81 7.57
C ALA A 54 3.61 -6.23 8.14
N GLN A 55 4.66 -6.74 8.76
CA GLN A 55 4.61 -8.07 9.34
C GLN A 55 3.67 -8.15 10.53
N ARG A 56 3.59 -7.09 11.31
CA ARG A 56 2.73 -7.07 12.49
C ARG A 56 1.26 -6.84 12.13
N GLU A 57 1.00 -5.90 11.24
CA GLU A 57 -0.37 -5.46 10.95
C GLU A 57 -1.02 -6.19 9.79
N LEU A 58 -0.24 -6.82 8.94
CA LEU A 58 -0.71 -7.54 7.75
C LEU A 58 -1.72 -6.71 6.96
N PRO A 59 -1.31 -5.55 6.43
CA PRO A 59 -2.23 -4.66 5.74
C PRO A 59 -2.78 -5.28 4.46
N ASP A 60 -3.88 -4.74 3.99
CA ASP A 60 -4.49 -5.16 2.74
C ASP A 60 -3.80 -4.57 1.52
N LEU A 61 -3.10 -3.46 1.69
CA LEU A 61 -2.38 -2.79 0.63
C LEU A 61 -1.32 -1.89 1.26
N ILE A 62 -0.22 -1.69 0.56
CA ILE A 62 0.86 -0.83 1.01
C ILE A 62 1.06 0.28 -0.02
N ILE A 63 1.07 1.53 0.43
CA ILE A 63 1.48 2.67 -0.39
C ILE A 63 2.86 3.07 0.10
N MET A 64 3.83 3.10 -0.80
CA MET A 64 5.22 3.23 -0.40
C MET A 64 5.94 4.30 -1.22
N ASP A 65 6.46 5.30 -0.52
CA ASP A 65 7.32 6.30 -1.14
C ASP A 65 8.64 5.64 -1.52
N VAL A 66 9.04 5.83 -2.76
CA VAL A 66 10.28 5.26 -3.27
C VAL A 66 11.50 6.00 -2.74
N MET A 67 11.38 7.32 -2.59
CA MET A 67 12.53 8.18 -2.26
C MET A 67 12.52 8.54 -0.78
N MET A 68 13.17 7.71 0.01
CA MET A 68 13.31 7.97 1.45
C MET A 68 14.79 7.84 1.85
N PRO A 69 15.22 8.57 2.88
CA PRO A 69 16.60 8.42 3.37
C PRO A 69 16.85 7.01 3.89
N GLY A 70 18.07 6.55 3.76
CA GLY A 70 18.43 5.21 4.20
C GLY A 70 17.82 4.15 3.30
N MET A 71 17.10 3.21 3.88
CA MET A 71 16.43 2.18 3.09
C MET A 71 15.23 2.80 2.39
N ASN A 72 15.26 2.87 1.06
CA ASN A 72 14.14 3.43 0.30
C ASN A 72 13.03 2.38 0.15
N GLY A 73 11.91 2.81 -0.44
CA GLY A 73 10.74 1.93 -0.56
C GLY A 73 11.00 0.67 -1.35
N LEU A 74 11.81 0.77 -2.40
CA LEU A 74 12.10 -0.41 -3.23
C LEU A 74 12.93 -1.43 -2.46
N ASP A 75 13.86 -0.95 -1.63
CA ASP A 75 14.68 -1.85 -0.81
C ASP A 75 13.84 -2.60 0.22
N ALA A 76 12.75 -2.00 0.70
CA ALA A 76 11.88 -2.64 1.66
C ALA A 76 10.95 -3.68 1.01
N THR A 77 10.73 -3.57 -0.28
CA THR A 77 9.77 -4.41 -0.98
C THR A 77 10.14 -5.89 -0.93
N GLN A 78 11.41 -6.20 -1.17
CA GLN A 78 11.85 -7.59 -1.19
C GLN A 78 11.66 -8.27 0.17
N PRO A 79 12.13 -7.70 1.29
CA PRO A 79 11.88 -8.33 2.58
C PRO A 79 10.40 -8.48 2.90
N ILE A 80 9.57 -7.52 2.49
CA ILE A 80 8.12 -7.63 2.68
C ILE A 80 7.58 -8.82 1.90
N ARG A 81 7.98 -8.97 0.63
CA ARG A 81 7.51 -10.07 -0.20
C ARG A 81 7.96 -11.43 0.30
N GLU A 82 9.10 -11.49 0.97
CA GLU A 82 9.61 -12.77 1.48
C GLU A 82 8.83 -13.28 2.67
N TYR A 83 8.10 -12.40 3.35
CA TYR A 83 7.24 -12.81 4.45
C TYR A 83 5.99 -13.43 3.84
N GLN A 84 5.74 -14.68 4.13
CA GLN A 84 4.72 -15.47 3.43
C GLN A 84 3.34 -14.81 3.45
N ALA A 85 2.94 -14.27 4.60
CA ALA A 85 1.63 -13.67 4.76
C ALA A 85 1.46 -12.39 3.92
N LEU A 86 2.58 -11.81 3.44
CA LEU A 86 2.55 -10.56 2.66
C LEU A 86 2.88 -10.78 1.19
N ARG A 87 3.07 -12.03 0.79
CA ARG A 87 3.54 -12.33 -0.56
C ARG A 87 2.62 -11.79 -1.65
N ARG A 88 1.33 -11.72 -1.37
CA ARG A 88 0.33 -11.23 -2.34
C ARG A 88 -0.23 -9.86 -2.01
N THR A 89 0.25 -9.23 -0.97
CA THR A 89 -0.24 -7.91 -0.60
C THR A 89 0.13 -6.90 -1.69
N PRO A 90 -0.83 -6.16 -2.24
CA PRO A 90 -0.50 -5.18 -3.27
C PRO A 90 0.37 -4.07 -2.70
N ILE A 91 1.39 -3.69 -3.46
CA ILE A 91 2.29 -2.59 -3.11
C ILE A 91 2.24 -1.58 -4.24
N VAL A 92 1.87 -0.36 -3.92
CA VAL A 92 1.85 0.77 -4.86
C VAL A 92 3.01 1.68 -4.49
N ALA A 93 3.98 1.77 -5.40
CA ALA A 93 5.09 2.69 -5.22
C ALA A 93 4.67 4.08 -5.67
N VAL A 94 5.01 5.09 -4.91
CA VAL A 94 4.68 6.48 -5.22
C VAL A 94 5.97 7.29 -5.21
N SER A 95 6.14 8.17 -6.19
CA SER A 95 7.34 8.99 -6.25
C SER A 95 7.06 10.27 -7.02
N ALA A 96 7.80 11.33 -6.65
CA ALA A 96 7.76 12.58 -7.38
C ALA A 96 8.48 12.48 -8.73
N TYR A 97 9.24 11.42 -8.93
CA TYR A 97 10.01 11.25 -10.17
C TYR A 97 9.20 10.37 -11.12
N GLY A 98 8.75 10.95 -12.22
CA GLY A 98 7.84 10.30 -13.14
C GLY A 98 8.51 9.58 -14.28
N ALA A 99 9.76 9.21 -14.15
CA ALA A 99 10.49 8.59 -15.24
C ALA A 99 10.11 7.12 -15.41
N HIS A 100 10.10 6.66 -16.64
CA HIS A 100 9.76 5.27 -16.96
C HIS A 100 10.71 4.28 -16.27
N GLU A 101 11.97 4.65 -16.12
CA GLU A 101 12.92 3.75 -15.48
C GLU A 101 12.57 3.48 -14.03
N TYR A 102 12.00 4.43 -13.32
CA TYR A 102 11.56 4.19 -11.93
C TYR A 102 10.41 3.23 -11.89
N ARG A 103 9.51 3.29 -12.86
CA ARG A 103 8.42 2.33 -12.93
C ARG A 103 8.95 0.91 -13.10
N SER A 104 9.91 0.73 -14.03
CA SER A 104 10.49 -0.58 -14.25
C SER A 104 11.18 -1.10 -13.01
N LEU A 105 11.93 -0.23 -12.32
CA LEU A 105 12.61 -0.62 -11.09
C LEU A 105 11.63 -1.04 -10.00
N ALA A 106 10.52 -0.33 -9.88
CA ALA A 106 9.50 -0.64 -8.88
C ALA A 106 8.86 -2.00 -9.17
N ILE A 107 8.49 -2.23 -10.41
CA ILE A 107 7.87 -3.49 -10.80
C ILE A 107 8.86 -4.64 -10.60
N ASP A 108 10.10 -4.46 -11.00
CA ASP A 108 11.15 -5.47 -10.84
C ASP A 108 11.41 -5.79 -9.37
N ALA A 109 11.28 -4.79 -8.50
CA ALA A 109 11.47 -4.97 -7.06
C ALA A 109 10.31 -5.72 -6.40
N GLY A 110 9.18 -5.83 -7.09
CA GLY A 110 8.02 -6.55 -6.57
C GLY A 110 6.80 -5.71 -6.31
N CYS A 111 6.82 -4.43 -6.69
CA CYS A 111 5.64 -3.57 -6.58
C CYS A 111 4.62 -3.92 -7.65
N ASN A 112 3.36 -3.74 -7.33
CA ASN A 112 2.28 -4.01 -8.29
C ASN A 112 2.04 -2.83 -9.22
N GLU A 113 2.25 -1.62 -8.74
CA GLU A 113 2.03 -0.42 -9.52
C GLU A 113 2.99 0.70 -9.10
N TYR A 114 3.15 1.66 -9.97
CA TYR A 114 3.97 2.82 -9.73
C TYR A 114 3.17 4.06 -10.12
N VAL A 115 3.06 5.01 -9.20
CA VAL A 115 2.27 6.24 -9.41
C VAL A 115 3.18 7.44 -9.20
N SER A 116 3.21 8.33 -10.20
CA SER A 116 3.96 9.59 -10.08
C SER A 116 3.10 10.67 -9.43
N THR A 117 3.74 11.50 -8.63
CA THR A 117 3.05 12.68 -8.09
C THR A 117 3.32 13.88 -8.98
N PRO A 118 2.38 14.81 -9.07
CA PRO A 118 1.05 14.77 -8.49
C PRO A 118 0.16 13.75 -9.19
N PHE A 119 -0.64 13.03 -8.41
CA PHE A 119 -1.53 12.03 -8.98
C PHE A 119 -2.97 12.55 -8.97
N ASP A 120 -3.80 11.92 -9.81
CA ASP A 120 -5.23 12.18 -9.79
C ASP A 120 -5.85 11.36 -8.65
N PRO A 121 -6.47 12.03 -7.63
CA PRO A 121 -7.02 11.28 -6.51
C PRO A 121 -8.06 10.24 -6.91
N SER A 122 -8.91 10.54 -7.87
CA SER A 122 -9.92 9.57 -8.32
C SER A 122 -9.28 8.33 -8.94
N ALA A 123 -8.24 8.54 -9.74
CA ALA A 123 -7.53 7.43 -10.37
C ALA A 123 -6.83 6.58 -9.33
N LEU A 124 -6.23 7.20 -8.33
CA LEU A 124 -5.56 6.45 -7.28
C LEU A 124 -6.57 5.67 -6.44
N ALA A 125 -7.72 6.28 -6.13
CA ALA A 125 -8.76 5.60 -5.37
C ALA A 125 -9.25 4.36 -6.12
N GLU A 126 -9.45 4.46 -7.42
CA GLU A 126 -9.88 3.33 -8.24
C GLU A 126 -8.82 2.24 -8.29
N LEU A 127 -7.56 2.64 -8.41
CA LEU A 127 -6.46 1.69 -8.43
C LEU A 127 -6.38 0.90 -7.14
N ILE A 128 -6.45 1.58 -6.00
CA ILE A 128 -6.41 0.93 -4.70
C ILE A 128 -7.54 -0.08 -4.58
N GLN A 129 -8.75 0.33 -4.91
CA GLN A 129 -9.92 -0.52 -4.83
C GLN A 129 -9.77 -1.74 -5.72
N SER A 130 -9.28 -1.52 -6.93
CA SER A 130 -9.07 -2.59 -7.90
C SER A 130 -8.06 -3.62 -7.39
N LEU A 131 -6.95 -3.16 -6.83
CA LEU A 131 -5.91 -4.05 -6.34
C LEU A 131 -6.37 -4.86 -5.14
N ILE A 132 -7.10 -4.25 -4.23
CA ILE A 132 -7.61 -4.97 -3.06
C ILE A 132 -8.64 -6.01 -3.50
N SER A 133 -9.52 -5.66 -4.44
CA SER A 133 -10.53 -6.58 -4.96
C SER A 133 -9.89 -7.77 -5.65
N LYS A 134 -8.86 -7.54 -6.44
CA LYS A 134 -8.17 -8.61 -7.16
C LYS A 134 -7.50 -9.58 -6.18
N ARG A 135 -6.88 -9.05 -5.15
CA ARG A 135 -6.24 -9.89 -4.14
C ARG A 135 -7.27 -10.76 -3.44
N GLU A 136 -8.41 -10.19 -3.09
CA GLU A 136 -9.47 -10.93 -2.40
C GLU A 136 -10.05 -12.02 -3.27
N SER A 137 -10.30 -11.72 -4.53
CA SER A 137 -10.81 -12.71 -5.47
C SER A 137 -9.83 -13.86 -5.64
N SER A 138 -8.55 -13.55 -5.81
CA SER A 138 -7.52 -14.58 -5.95
C SER A 138 -7.42 -15.44 -4.70
N GLY A 139 -7.50 -14.81 -3.53
CA GLY A 139 -7.45 -15.53 -2.27
C GLY A 139 -8.63 -16.45 -2.07
N ILE A 140 -9.80 -16.05 -2.53
CA ILE A 140 -10.99 -16.87 -2.41
C ILE A 140 -10.92 -18.06 -3.36
N ASN A 141 -10.41 -17.88 -4.55
CA ASN A 141 -10.45 -18.88 -5.60
C ASN A 141 -9.27 -19.86 -5.56
N ALA A 142 -8.20 -19.51 -4.91
CA ALA A 142 -7.00 -20.34 -4.89
C ALA A 142 -7.02 -21.27 -3.69
N PRO A 143 -6.89 -22.60 -3.89
CA PRO A 143 -6.77 -23.50 -2.76
C PRO A 143 -5.52 -23.19 -1.95
N PRO A 144 -5.60 -23.28 -0.63
CA PRO A 144 -4.47 -22.86 0.22
C PRO A 144 -3.19 -23.65 -0.02
N ASP A 145 -3.31 -24.92 -0.32
CA ASP A 145 -2.14 -25.76 -0.50
C ASP A 145 -1.40 -25.50 -1.80
N LEU A 146 -2.02 -24.84 -2.75
CA LEU A 146 -1.33 -24.47 -3.98
C LEU A 146 -0.42 -23.28 -3.79
N GLU A 147 -0.51 -22.62 -2.67
CA GLU A 147 0.31 -21.46 -2.36
C GLU A 147 1.73 -21.81 -1.92
N ASN A 148 1.97 -23.07 -1.63
CA ASN A 148 3.26 -23.50 -1.10
C ASN A 148 4.30 -23.76 -2.16
#